data_2a82d8566bf1676bdef2ca9460f672aa
#
_entry.id   2a82d8566bf1676bdef2ca9460f672aa
#
_cell.length_a   1.000
_cell.length_b   1.000
_cell.length_c   1.000
_cell.angle_alpha   90.00
_cell.angle_beta   90.00
_cell.angle_gamma   90.00
#
_symmetry.space_group_name_H-M   'P 1'
#
loop_
_entity.id
_entity.type
_entity.pdbx_description
1 polymer ?
#
loop_
_entity_poly.entity_id
_entity_poly.type
_entity_poly.pdbx_seq_one_letter_code
_entity_poly.pdbx_strand_id
1 'polypeptide(L)'
;MNTRLKHSAYPCVEISIPISPGELLDRLVILEIKSERMTDPAKRANVVSEWSALAPLAADILSENRDVIELKGQLRSINETLWEIEDTIREHERRGDFGPGFISLARAVYHTNDQRAAIKRAVNDRLGSTIVEEKSYAKY
;
A
#
# COMPACT_ATOMS: atom_id res chain seq x y z
N MET A 1 33.74 9.76 17.54
CA MET A 1 33.73 8.30 17.76
C MET A 1 32.91 7.67 16.62
N ASN A 2 33.65 7.02 15.74
CA ASN A 2 33.03 6.33 14.61
C ASN A 2 32.48 5.00 15.10
N THR A 3 31.19 4.95 15.40
CA THR A 3 30.52 3.66 15.57
C THR A 3 30.29 3.10 14.17
N ARG A 4 31.32 2.47 13.60
CA ARG A 4 31.12 1.56 12.49
C ARG A 4 30.10 0.53 12.96
N LEU A 5 28.88 0.64 12.45
CA LEU A 5 27.93 -0.47 12.48
C LEU A 5 28.71 -1.67 11.95
N LYS A 6 28.98 -2.63 12.82
CA LYS A 6 29.57 -3.90 12.41
C LYS A 6 28.66 -4.40 11.29
N HIS A 7 29.21 -4.53 10.09
CA HIS A 7 28.52 -5.22 9.02
C HIS A 7 28.05 -6.54 9.61
N SER A 8 26.75 -6.72 9.63
CA SER A 8 26.12 -7.95 10.07
C SER A 8 26.87 -9.13 9.45
N ALA A 9 27.14 -10.17 10.24
CA ALA A 9 27.66 -11.43 9.73
C ALA A 9 26.70 -12.10 8.72
N TYR A 10 25.52 -11.50 8.51
CA TYR A 10 24.51 -11.95 7.56
C TYR A 10 24.66 -11.18 6.24
N PRO A 11 24.96 -11.84 5.11
CA PRO A 11 25.15 -11.19 3.81
C PRO A 11 23.90 -10.50 3.27
N CYS A 12 22.70 -10.97 3.64
CA CYS A 12 21.39 -10.38 3.29
C CYS A 12 20.43 -10.61 4.45
N VAL A 13 19.64 -9.57 4.80
CA VAL A 13 18.58 -9.72 5.78
C VAL A 13 17.24 -9.54 5.06
N GLU A 14 16.55 -10.64 4.89
CA GLU A 14 15.18 -10.70 4.41
C GLU A 14 14.35 -11.52 5.41
N ILE A 15 13.19 -11.01 5.76
CA ILE A 15 12.28 -11.66 6.70
C ILE A 15 11.04 -12.11 5.94
N SER A 16 10.70 -13.39 6.08
CA SER A 16 9.46 -13.92 5.51
C SER A 16 8.39 -14.00 6.59
N ILE A 17 7.22 -13.48 6.28
CA ILE A 17 6.05 -13.52 7.16
C ILE A 17 4.82 -14.03 6.41
N PRO A 18 3.89 -14.71 7.08
CA PRO A 18 2.57 -14.95 6.52
C PRO A 18 1.80 -13.63 6.42
N ILE A 19 1.20 -13.38 5.27
CA ILE A 19 0.31 -12.24 5.06
C ILE A 19 -0.95 -12.68 4.34
N SER A 20 -2.02 -11.87 4.45
CA SER A 20 -3.24 -12.13 3.69
C SER A 20 -3.06 -11.81 2.20
N PRO A 21 -3.82 -12.46 1.30
CA PRO A 21 -3.79 -12.10 -0.12
C PRO A 21 -4.18 -10.64 -0.38
N GLY A 22 -5.12 -10.10 0.38
CA GLY A 22 -5.51 -8.68 0.27
C GLY A 22 -4.35 -7.74 0.59
N GLU A 23 -3.54 -8.04 1.60
CA GLU A 23 -2.33 -7.29 1.94
C GLU A 23 -1.29 -7.37 0.83
N LEU A 24 -1.08 -8.54 0.24
CA LEU A 24 -0.15 -8.72 -0.87
C LEU A 24 -0.55 -7.88 -2.09
N LEU A 25 -1.82 -7.95 -2.51
CA LEU A 25 -2.29 -7.18 -3.66
C LEU A 25 -2.25 -5.68 -3.42
N ASP A 26 -2.58 -5.23 -2.23
CA ASP A 26 -2.49 -3.82 -1.85
C ASP A 26 -1.05 -3.31 -1.94
N ARG A 27 -0.10 -4.07 -1.42
CA ARG A 27 1.33 -3.74 -1.51
C ARG A 27 1.81 -3.69 -2.97
N LEU A 28 1.38 -4.62 -3.81
CA LEU A 28 1.74 -4.63 -5.23
C LEU A 28 1.24 -3.38 -5.95
N VAL A 29 -0.02 -2.98 -5.76
CA VAL A 29 -0.55 -1.79 -6.42
C VAL A 29 0.12 -0.51 -5.92
N ILE A 30 0.48 -0.44 -4.64
CA ILE A 30 1.24 0.69 -4.09
C ILE A 30 2.62 0.78 -4.75
N LEU A 31 3.31 -0.34 -4.91
CA LEU A 31 4.61 -0.38 -5.59
C LEU A 31 4.50 0.01 -7.08
N GLU A 32 3.45 -0.42 -7.76
CA GLU A 32 3.16 -0.01 -9.14
C GLU A 32 2.99 1.51 -9.26
N ILE A 33 2.18 2.12 -8.38
CA ILE A 33 1.98 3.57 -8.34
C ILE A 33 3.30 4.30 -8.06
N LYS A 34 4.07 3.82 -7.08
CA LYS A 34 5.38 4.38 -6.76
C LYS A 34 6.35 4.33 -7.95
N SER A 35 6.38 3.21 -8.66
CA SER A 35 7.26 3.04 -9.83
C SER A 35 6.92 4.00 -10.98
N GLU A 36 5.66 4.37 -11.10
CA GLU A 36 5.17 5.30 -12.12
C GLU A 36 5.37 6.76 -11.74
N ARG A 37 5.22 7.09 -10.46
CA ARG A 37 5.18 8.48 -9.97
C ARG A 37 6.48 8.97 -9.35
N MET A 38 7.34 8.11 -8.84
CA MET A 38 8.63 8.50 -8.29
C MET A 38 9.61 8.86 -9.41
N THR A 39 10.31 9.99 -9.22
CA THR A 39 11.27 10.53 -10.19
C THR A 39 12.72 10.24 -9.81
N ASP A 40 13.01 10.01 -8.53
CA ASP A 40 14.36 9.67 -8.06
C ASP A 40 14.75 8.26 -8.53
N PRO A 41 15.83 8.12 -9.34
CA PRO A 41 16.19 6.82 -9.91
C PRO A 41 16.57 5.76 -8.86
N ALA A 42 17.22 6.15 -7.78
CA ALA A 42 17.63 5.22 -6.72
C ALA A 42 16.42 4.70 -5.94
N LYS A 43 15.50 5.58 -5.60
CA LYS A 43 14.23 5.19 -4.94
C LYS A 43 13.38 4.31 -5.85
N ARG A 44 13.29 4.66 -7.11
CA ARG A 44 12.54 3.88 -8.10
C ARG A 44 13.13 2.48 -8.29
N ALA A 45 14.45 2.35 -8.31
CA ALA A 45 15.13 1.05 -8.40
C ALA A 45 14.78 0.15 -7.21
N ASN A 46 14.72 0.69 -6.00
CA ASN A 46 14.31 -0.04 -4.81
C ASN A 46 12.86 -0.52 -4.92
N VAL A 47 11.97 0.33 -5.40
CA VAL A 47 10.55 -0.01 -5.61
C VAL A 47 10.39 -1.14 -6.63
N VAL A 48 11.08 -1.06 -7.76
CA VAL A 48 11.04 -2.10 -8.81
C VAL A 48 11.61 -3.43 -8.29
N SER A 49 12.68 -3.38 -7.49
CA SER A 49 13.27 -4.57 -6.88
C SER A 49 12.28 -5.26 -5.93
N GLU A 50 11.60 -4.51 -5.08
CA GLU A 50 10.59 -5.06 -4.17
C GLU A 50 9.40 -5.64 -4.95
N TRP A 51 8.89 -4.91 -5.94
CA TRP A 51 7.80 -5.38 -6.80
C TRP A 51 8.17 -6.70 -7.50
N SER A 52 9.39 -6.79 -8.04
CA SER A 52 9.86 -7.99 -8.74
C SER A 52 9.96 -9.22 -7.83
N ALA A 53 10.21 -9.00 -6.54
CA ALA A 53 10.23 -10.08 -5.55
C ALA A 53 8.81 -10.55 -5.17
N LEU A 54 7.82 -9.65 -5.16
CA LEU A 54 6.46 -9.94 -4.68
C LEU A 54 5.50 -10.36 -5.80
N ALA A 55 5.63 -9.81 -7.00
CA ALA A 55 4.70 -10.06 -8.10
C ALA A 55 4.51 -11.55 -8.45
N PRO A 56 5.56 -12.40 -8.47
CA PRO A 56 5.38 -13.82 -8.74
C PRO A 56 4.50 -14.55 -7.72
N LEU A 57 4.46 -14.09 -6.48
CA LEU A 57 3.63 -14.68 -5.42
C LEU A 57 2.13 -14.51 -5.67
N ALA A 58 1.75 -13.48 -6.43
CA ALA A 58 0.36 -13.19 -6.76
C ALA A 58 -0.05 -13.73 -8.14
N ALA A 59 0.88 -14.19 -8.96
CA ALA A 59 0.62 -14.55 -10.35
C ALA A 59 -0.45 -15.64 -10.49
N ASP A 60 -0.37 -16.72 -9.73
CA ASP A 60 -1.33 -17.82 -9.77
C ASP A 60 -2.72 -17.38 -9.29
N ILE A 61 -2.76 -16.60 -8.23
CA ILE A 61 -4.01 -16.04 -7.68
C ILE A 61 -4.73 -15.20 -8.76
N LEU A 62 -3.99 -14.33 -9.43
CA LEU A 62 -4.55 -13.44 -10.44
C LEU A 62 -4.95 -14.16 -11.71
N SER A 63 -4.20 -15.20 -12.12
CA SER A 63 -4.51 -15.95 -13.35
C SER A 63 -5.81 -16.77 -13.26
N GLU A 64 -6.17 -17.21 -12.07
CA GLU A 64 -7.30 -18.11 -11.84
C GLU A 64 -8.58 -17.39 -11.37
N ASN A 65 -8.49 -16.13 -10.97
CA ASN A 65 -9.59 -15.40 -10.32
C ASN A 65 -9.86 -14.04 -10.97
N ARG A 66 -10.79 -14.01 -11.91
CA ARG A 66 -11.19 -12.76 -12.59
C ARG A 66 -11.72 -11.70 -11.60
N ASP A 67 -12.50 -12.12 -10.61
CA ASP A 67 -13.06 -11.22 -9.59
C ASP A 67 -11.95 -10.55 -8.76
N VAL A 68 -10.87 -11.29 -8.50
CA VAL A 68 -9.72 -10.76 -7.76
C VAL A 68 -8.93 -9.75 -8.59
N ILE A 69 -8.85 -9.95 -9.91
CA ILE A 69 -8.27 -8.94 -10.82
C ILE A 69 -9.05 -7.63 -10.75
N GLU A 70 -10.37 -7.71 -10.74
CA GLU A 70 -11.24 -6.53 -10.61
C GLU A 70 -11.03 -5.82 -9.26
N LEU A 71 -11.00 -6.58 -8.17
CA LEU A 71 -10.71 -6.05 -6.84
C LEU A 71 -9.32 -5.40 -6.75
N LYS A 72 -8.33 -5.98 -7.39
CA LYS A 72 -6.99 -5.37 -7.52
C LYS A 72 -7.06 -4.02 -8.23
N GLY A 73 -7.85 -3.92 -9.29
CA GLY A 73 -8.10 -2.66 -10.00
C GLY A 73 -8.74 -1.60 -9.12
N GLN A 74 -9.70 -2.00 -8.28
CA GLN A 74 -10.31 -1.10 -7.29
C GLN A 74 -9.31 -0.66 -6.21
N LEU A 75 -8.44 -1.55 -5.72
CA LEU A 75 -7.35 -1.20 -4.81
C LEU A 75 -6.42 -0.18 -5.44
N ARG A 76 -6.10 -0.32 -6.72
CA ARG A 76 -5.28 0.64 -7.43
C ARG A 76 -5.92 2.03 -7.44
N SER A 77 -7.18 2.14 -7.84
CA SER A 77 -7.91 3.41 -7.86
C SER A 77 -7.95 4.08 -6.50
N ILE A 78 -8.19 3.32 -5.44
CA ILE A 78 -8.23 3.84 -4.07
C ILE A 78 -6.85 4.32 -3.61
N ASN A 79 -5.80 3.59 -3.90
CA ASN A 79 -4.44 4.00 -3.56
C ASN A 79 -3.96 5.21 -4.37
N GLU A 80 -4.39 5.36 -5.61
CA GLU A 80 -4.16 6.58 -6.40
C GLU A 80 -4.86 7.78 -5.77
N THR A 81 -6.10 7.61 -5.34
CA THR A 81 -6.84 8.65 -4.60
C THR A 81 -6.11 9.05 -3.31
N LEU A 82 -5.64 8.08 -2.54
CA LEU A 82 -4.84 8.34 -1.33
C LEU A 82 -3.54 9.08 -1.64
N TRP A 83 -2.88 8.73 -2.73
CA TRP A 83 -1.67 9.42 -3.18
C TRP A 83 -1.94 10.92 -3.40
N GLU A 84 -3.01 11.25 -4.13
CA GLU A 84 -3.41 12.64 -4.39
C GLU A 84 -3.78 13.37 -3.10
N ILE A 85 -4.52 12.73 -2.20
CA ILE A 85 -4.88 13.30 -0.89
C ILE A 85 -3.62 13.60 -0.08
N GLU A 86 -2.68 12.67 -0.02
CA GLU A 86 -1.44 12.82 0.74
C GLU A 86 -0.56 13.95 0.21
N ASP A 87 -0.44 14.11 -1.10
CA ASP A 87 0.29 15.22 -1.70
C ASP A 87 -0.39 16.55 -1.41
N THR A 88 -1.69 16.61 -1.58
CA THR A 88 -2.46 17.84 -1.42
C THR A 88 -2.52 18.29 0.05
N ILE A 89 -2.70 17.37 0.99
CA ILE A 89 -2.75 17.72 2.42
C ILE A 89 -1.39 18.22 2.92
N ARG A 90 -0.28 17.66 2.41
CA ARG A 90 1.07 18.13 2.72
C ARG A 90 1.33 19.52 2.14
N GLU A 91 0.77 19.85 1.00
CA GLU A 91 0.83 21.20 0.45
C GLU A 91 0.09 22.21 1.33
N HIS A 92 -1.07 21.86 1.88
CA HIS A 92 -1.78 22.67 2.88
C HIS A 92 -0.93 22.87 4.14
N GLU A 93 -0.29 21.82 4.64
CA GLU A 93 0.64 21.88 5.79
C GLU A 93 1.79 22.85 5.50
N ARG A 94 2.41 22.74 4.34
CA ARG A 94 3.53 23.60 3.94
C ARG A 94 3.13 25.09 3.91
N ARG A 95 1.91 25.40 3.52
CA ARG A 95 1.38 26.78 3.48
C ARG A 95 0.79 27.24 4.80
N GLY A 96 0.67 26.37 5.79
CA GLY A 96 -0.02 26.67 7.04
C GLY A 96 -1.53 26.91 6.87
N ASP A 97 -2.13 26.34 5.83
CA ASP A 97 -3.55 26.47 5.52
C ASP A 97 -4.32 25.29 6.11
N PHE A 98 -4.93 25.48 7.26
CA PHE A 98 -5.71 24.50 8.01
C PHE A 98 -7.23 24.79 7.96
N GLY A 99 -7.66 25.49 6.95
CA GLY A 99 -9.06 25.86 6.74
C GLY A 99 -9.92 24.70 6.20
N PRO A 100 -11.08 25.02 5.61
CA PRO A 100 -12.05 24.01 5.16
C PRO A 100 -11.50 22.99 4.17
N GLY A 101 -10.58 23.38 3.30
CA GLY A 101 -9.92 22.50 2.34
C GLY A 101 -9.07 21.44 3.03
N PHE A 102 -8.26 21.83 4.01
CA PHE A 102 -7.49 20.91 4.84
C PHE A 102 -8.39 19.92 5.59
N ILE A 103 -9.45 20.41 6.21
CA ILE A 103 -10.41 19.58 6.94
C ILE A 103 -11.05 18.54 6.01
N SER A 104 -11.45 18.95 4.82
CA SER A 104 -12.04 18.04 3.82
C SER A 104 -11.05 16.93 3.42
N LEU A 105 -9.78 17.27 3.21
CA LEU A 105 -8.73 16.29 2.89
C LEU A 105 -8.46 15.34 4.06
N ALA A 106 -8.37 15.87 5.29
CA ALA A 106 -8.19 15.05 6.48
C ALA A 106 -9.32 14.02 6.66
N ARG A 107 -10.55 14.44 6.42
CA ARG A 107 -11.70 13.53 6.44
C ARG A 107 -11.62 12.49 5.32
N ALA A 108 -11.19 12.88 4.12
CA ALA A 108 -11.04 11.98 3.00
C ALA A 108 -10.03 10.86 3.27
N VAL A 109 -9.00 11.10 4.09
CA VAL A 109 -8.01 10.08 4.46
C VAL A 109 -8.68 8.87 5.10
N TYR A 110 -9.45 9.05 6.17
CA TYR A 110 -10.04 7.91 6.88
C TYR A 110 -11.21 7.28 6.11
N HIS A 111 -12.02 8.07 5.40
CA HIS A 111 -13.06 7.53 4.53
C HIS A 111 -12.49 6.65 3.42
N THR A 112 -11.43 7.09 2.76
CA THR A 112 -10.79 6.34 1.69
C THR A 112 -10.05 5.11 2.23
N ASN A 113 -9.40 5.21 3.38
CA ASN A 113 -8.79 4.06 4.05
C ASN A 113 -9.82 3.00 4.47
N ASP A 114 -11.01 3.40 4.86
CA ASP A 114 -12.09 2.45 5.17
C ASP A 114 -12.53 1.69 3.90
N GLN A 115 -12.64 2.36 2.78
CA GLN A 115 -12.92 1.72 1.48
C GLN A 115 -11.80 0.76 1.08
N ARG A 116 -10.56 1.16 1.26
CA ARG A 116 -9.40 0.30 1.02
C ARG A 116 -9.44 -0.96 1.87
N ALA A 117 -9.72 -0.83 3.15
CA ALA A 117 -9.86 -1.98 4.05
C ALA A 117 -10.98 -2.93 3.62
N ALA A 118 -12.12 -2.39 3.16
CA ALA A 118 -13.24 -3.19 2.67
C ALA A 118 -12.87 -4.00 1.41
N ILE A 119 -12.11 -3.43 0.49
CA ILE A 119 -11.66 -4.12 -0.72
C ILE A 119 -10.65 -5.22 -0.37
N LYS A 120 -9.69 -4.94 0.51
CA LYS A 120 -8.75 -5.95 1.02
C LYS A 120 -9.50 -7.11 1.67
N ARG A 121 -10.53 -6.81 2.46
CA ARG A 121 -11.39 -7.81 3.08
C ARG A 121 -12.11 -8.66 2.03
N ALA A 122 -12.65 -8.04 0.98
CA ALA A 122 -13.32 -8.75 -0.11
C ALA A 122 -12.36 -9.71 -0.83
N VAL A 123 -11.11 -9.33 -1.06
CA VAL A 123 -10.08 -10.23 -1.60
C VAL A 123 -9.84 -11.43 -0.67
N ASN A 124 -9.67 -11.17 0.62
CA ASN A 124 -9.44 -12.20 1.61
C ASN A 124 -10.60 -13.20 1.70
N ASP A 125 -11.83 -12.69 1.72
CA ASP A 125 -13.03 -13.52 1.77
C ASP A 125 -13.19 -14.36 0.49
N ARG A 126 -12.89 -13.77 -0.67
CA ARG A 126 -12.96 -14.48 -1.96
C ARG A 126 -11.98 -15.64 -2.05
N LEU A 127 -10.80 -15.50 -1.46
CA LEU A 127 -9.73 -16.49 -1.51
C LEU A 127 -9.66 -17.40 -0.27
N GLY A 128 -10.58 -17.23 0.67
CA GLY A 128 -10.61 -18.04 1.90
C GLY A 128 -9.38 -17.83 2.77
N SER A 129 -8.91 -16.59 2.91
CA SER A 129 -7.74 -16.27 3.73
C SER A 129 -7.93 -16.74 5.18
N THR A 130 -6.92 -17.42 5.72
CA THR A 130 -6.86 -17.78 7.14
C THR A 130 -6.44 -16.59 8.02
N ILE A 131 -5.83 -15.58 7.43
CA ILE A 131 -5.45 -14.35 8.12
C ILE A 131 -6.54 -13.32 7.88
N VAL A 132 -7.11 -12.81 8.98
CA VAL A 132 -8.17 -11.81 8.97
C VAL A 132 -7.66 -10.55 9.64
N GLU A 133 -7.54 -9.48 8.85
CA GLU A 133 -7.18 -8.16 9.37
C GLU A 133 -8.40 -7.51 9.99
N GLU A 134 -8.30 -7.12 11.26
CA GLU A 134 -9.37 -6.46 12.00
C GLU A 134 -9.05 -4.99 12.25
N LYS A 135 -10.09 -4.17 12.30
CA LYS A 135 -10.03 -2.77 12.69
C LYS A 135 -11.07 -2.50 13.77
N SER A 136 -10.67 -1.69 14.76
CA SER A 136 -11.51 -1.36 15.90
C SER A 136 -11.54 0.15 16.15
N TYR A 137 -11.82 0.91 15.10
CA TYR A 137 -12.02 2.36 15.23
C TYR A 137 -13.44 2.68 15.66
N ALA A 138 -13.58 3.82 16.33
CA ALA A 138 -14.91 4.37 16.62
C ALA A 138 -15.67 4.64 15.31
N LYS A 139 -16.97 4.37 15.32
CA LYS A 139 -17.84 4.71 14.19
C LYS A 139 -18.03 6.22 14.13
N TYR A 140 -18.13 6.76 12.94
CA TYR A 140 -18.43 8.16 12.66
C TYR A 140 -19.73 8.31 11.88
#